data_540fcde0659040f75c7e837ecf4e5da4
#
_entry.id   540fcde0659040f75c7e837ecf4e5da4
#
_cell.length_a   1.000
_cell.length_b   1.000
_cell.length_c   1.000
_cell.angle_alpha   90.00
_cell.angle_beta   90.00
_cell.angle_gamma   90.00
#
_symmetry.space_group_name_H-M   'P 1'
#
loop_
_entity.id
_entity.type
_entity.pdbx_description
1 polymer ?
#
loop_
_entity_poly.entity_id
_entity_poly.type
_entity_poly.pdbx_seq_one_letter_code
_entity_poly.pdbx_strand_id
1 'polypeptide(L)'
;LIYADGTKFLLAEGYDIISYSNGLILLEKGGRYGYMDYTGAWLIEPSLSGAKPFVEGLAAVAVNGKWGMIDTAGNTVIPFDYDSVQSVSSGVIVCHSDRGWTIFVKMKKDA
;
A
#
# COMPACT_ATOMS: atom_id res chain seq x y z
N LEU A 1 12.69 -1.34 13.08
CA LEU A 1 11.72 -2.33 13.53
C LEU A 1 11.87 -2.57 15.02
N ILE A 2 10.77 -2.50 15.73
CA ILE A 2 10.78 -2.66 17.18
C ILE A 2 10.18 -4.01 17.53
N TYR A 3 10.84 -4.74 18.38
CA TYR A 3 10.32 -6.00 18.86
C TYR A 3 10.20 -5.92 20.38
N ALA A 4 9.00 -6.22 20.84
CA ALA A 4 8.65 -6.01 22.23
C ALA A 4 9.30 -7.02 23.15
N ASP A 5 9.63 -8.19 22.66
CA ASP A 5 10.15 -9.29 23.48
C ASP A 5 11.58 -9.64 23.13
N GLY A 6 12.25 -8.80 22.34
CA GLY A 6 13.62 -9.07 21.94
C GLY A 6 13.77 -10.05 20.80
N THR A 7 12.68 -10.57 20.26
CA THR A 7 12.77 -11.43 19.08
C THR A 7 13.03 -10.61 17.85
N LYS A 8 13.63 -11.24 16.88
CA LYS A 8 13.91 -10.62 15.60
C LYS A 8 13.81 -11.69 14.53
N PHE A 9 13.64 -11.26 13.30
CA PHE A 9 13.71 -12.18 12.17
C PHE A 9 14.50 -11.53 11.06
N LEU A 10 15.09 -12.35 10.22
CA LEU A 10 15.86 -11.89 9.08
C LEU A 10 15.06 -12.12 7.83
N LEU A 11 15.08 -11.12 6.94
CA LEU A 11 14.49 -11.29 5.62
C LEU A 11 15.45 -12.10 4.77
N ALA A 12 14.89 -12.90 3.87
CA ALA A 12 15.69 -13.60 2.88
C ALA A 12 16.39 -12.56 2.00
N GLU A 13 17.47 -13.00 1.36
CA GLU A 13 18.20 -12.09 0.47
C GLU A 13 17.33 -11.69 -0.71
N GLY A 14 17.61 -10.52 -1.24
CA GLY A 14 16.91 -10.01 -2.40
C GLY A 14 15.76 -9.07 -2.08
N TYR A 15 15.45 -8.87 -0.80
CA TYR A 15 14.40 -7.94 -0.40
C TYR A 15 15.00 -6.60 0.01
N ASP A 16 14.38 -5.53 -0.46
CA ASP A 16 14.73 -4.19 -0.02
C ASP A 16 13.55 -3.60 0.73
N ILE A 17 13.81 -3.06 1.89
CA ILE A 17 12.77 -2.39 2.67
C ILE A 17 12.66 -0.96 2.18
N ILE A 18 11.46 -0.59 1.74
CA ILE A 18 11.21 0.74 1.20
C ILE A 18 10.73 1.67 2.30
N SER A 19 9.76 1.21 3.10
CA SER A 19 9.22 2.04 4.16
C SER A 19 8.45 1.20 5.14
N TYR A 20 8.03 1.84 6.23
CA TYR A 20 7.24 1.20 7.26
C TYR A 20 6.20 2.21 7.73
N SER A 21 4.94 1.82 7.70
CA SER A 21 3.87 2.68 8.17
C SER A 21 2.63 1.85 8.44
N ASN A 22 1.80 2.32 9.33
CA ASN A 22 0.53 1.68 9.71
C ASN A 22 0.70 0.21 10.05
N GLY A 23 1.86 -0.16 10.64
CA GLY A 23 2.12 -1.53 11.03
C GLY A 23 2.54 -2.43 9.89
N LEU A 24 2.79 -1.88 8.71
CA LEU A 24 3.14 -2.65 7.54
C LEU A 24 4.44 -2.17 6.94
N ILE A 25 5.23 -3.12 6.47
CA ILE A 25 6.52 -2.86 5.85
C ILE A 25 6.35 -3.03 4.35
N LEU A 26 6.71 -1.99 3.61
CA LEU A 26 6.70 -2.04 2.15
C LEU A 26 8.05 -2.53 1.68
N LEU A 27 8.04 -3.60 0.89
CA LEU A 27 9.26 -4.26 0.45
C LEU A 27 9.25 -4.39 -1.07
N GLU A 28 10.45 -4.50 -1.62
CA GLU A 28 10.61 -4.76 -3.03
C GLU A 28 11.51 -5.96 -3.23
N LYS A 29 11.21 -6.76 -4.23
CA LYS A 29 12.07 -7.86 -4.65
C LYS A 29 11.91 -8.06 -6.15
N GLY A 30 13.03 -7.92 -6.89
CA GLY A 30 13.03 -8.17 -8.32
C GLY A 30 12.09 -7.26 -9.11
N GLY A 31 11.91 -6.02 -8.65
CA GLY A 31 11.02 -5.09 -9.31
C GLY A 31 9.56 -5.24 -8.94
N ARG A 32 9.26 -6.10 -7.99
CA ARG A 32 7.90 -6.30 -7.53
C ARG A 32 7.78 -5.87 -6.08
N TYR A 33 6.64 -5.37 -5.69
CA TYR A 33 6.40 -4.81 -4.37
C TYR A 33 5.41 -5.64 -3.58
N GLY A 34 5.59 -5.65 -2.27
CA GLY A 34 4.67 -6.34 -1.38
C GLY A 34 4.66 -5.69 -0.02
N TYR A 35 3.80 -6.17 0.84
CA TYR A 35 3.66 -5.66 2.20
C TYR A 35 3.68 -6.82 3.19
N MET A 36 4.38 -6.59 4.28
CA MET A 36 4.49 -7.59 5.35
C MET A 36 4.30 -6.88 6.67
N ASP A 37 3.70 -7.55 7.65
CA ASP A 37 3.58 -6.93 8.96
C ASP A 37 4.86 -7.20 9.76
N TYR A 38 4.94 -6.63 10.95
CA TYR A 38 6.17 -6.71 11.73
C TYR A 38 6.39 -8.10 12.34
N THR A 39 5.45 -9.01 12.21
CA THR A 39 5.65 -10.39 12.65
C THR A 39 6.23 -11.26 11.55
N GLY A 40 6.34 -10.72 10.33
CA GLY A 40 6.83 -11.46 9.20
C GLY A 40 5.74 -12.09 8.34
N ALA A 41 4.49 -11.83 8.68
CA ALA A 41 3.37 -12.37 7.89
C ALA A 41 3.11 -11.47 6.70
N TRP A 42 2.94 -12.08 5.54
CA TRP A 42 2.68 -11.32 4.31
C TRP A 42 1.23 -10.88 4.26
N LEU A 43 1.03 -9.59 4.00
CA LEU A 43 -0.27 -9.10 3.59
C LEU A 43 -0.42 -9.31 2.09
N ILE A 44 0.63 -8.93 1.35
CA ILE A 44 0.70 -9.14 -0.10
C ILE A 44 2.14 -9.52 -0.41
N GLU A 45 2.34 -10.69 -1.01
CA GLU A 45 3.68 -11.08 -1.43
C GLU A 45 4.13 -10.20 -2.59
N PRO A 46 5.44 -10.07 -2.82
CA PRO A 46 5.94 -9.21 -3.89
C PRO A 46 5.40 -9.62 -5.25
N SER A 47 4.39 -8.92 -5.70
CA SER A 47 3.70 -9.21 -6.95
C SER A 47 3.16 -7.95 -7.60
N LEU A 48 3.20 -6.83 -6.88
CA LEU A 48 2.63 -5.58 -7.36
C LEU A 48 3.62 -4.90 -8.28
N SER A 49 3.12 -4.27 -9.36
CA SER A 49 3.99 -3.53 -10.26
C SER A 49 4.38 -2.18 -9.69
N GLY A 50 3.65 -1.70 -8.70
CA GLY A 50 4.00 -0.47 -7.99
C GLY A 50 3.30 -0.43 -6.66
N ALA A 51 3.84 0.34 -5.71
CA ALA A 51 3.25 0.45 -4.40
C ALA A 51 3.79 1.68 -3.70
N LYS A 52 2.99 2.22 -2.81
CA LYS A 52 3.37 3.36 -1.98
C LYS A 52 3.12 3.02 -0.52
N PRO A 53 3.74 3.73 0.41
CA PRO A 53 3.51 3.48 1.82
C PRO A 53 2.05 3.72 2.20
N PHE A 54 1.61 3.02 3.22
CA PHE A 54 0.28 3.26 3.76
C PHE A 54 0.22 4.62 4.42
N VAL A 55 -0.84 5.35 4.15
CA VAL A 55 -1.12 6.64 4.76
C VAL A 55 -2.57 6.61 5.21
N GLU A 56 -2.80 6.80 6.50
CA GLU A 56 -4.14 6.81 7.08
C GLU A 56 -4.91 5.53 6.73
N GLY A 57 -4.22 4.41 6.76
CA GLY A 57 -4.85 3.12 6.53
C GLY A 57 -5.08 2.74 5.08
N LEU A 58 -4.60 3.53 4.14
CA LEU A 58 -4.77 3.26 2.71
C LEU A 58 -3.44 3.35 2.00
N ALA A 59 -3.26 2.52 1.00
CA ALA A 59 -2.06 2.55 0.17
C ALA A 59 -2.42 2.46 -1.29
N ALA A 60 -1.78 3.29 -2.09
CA ALA A 60 -1.91 3.21 -3.54
C ALA A 60 -1.00 2.12 -4.05
N VAL A 61 -1.54 1.18 -4.79
CA VAL A 61 -0.77 0.07 -5.35
C VAL A 61 -1.17 -0.12 -6.80
N ALA A 62 -0.26 -0.71 -7.56
CA ALA A 62 -0.50 -0.95 -8.98
C ALA A 62 -0.42 -2.43 -9.28
N VAL A 63 -1.36 -2.90 -10.09
CA VAL A 63 -1.39 -4.27 -10.59
C VAL A 63 -1.36 -4.17 -12.10
N ASN A 64 -0.31 -4.74 -12.71
CA ASN A 64 -0.14 -4.70 -14.16
C ASN A 64 -0.22 -3.28 -14.72
N GLY A 65 0.37 -2.34 -13.98
CA GLY A 65 0.45 -0.95 -14.41
C GLY A 65 -0.79 -0.11 -14.14
N LYS A 66 -1.83 -0.68 -13.55
CA LYS A 66 -3.03 0.06 -13.19
C LYS A 66 -3.10 0.25 -11.69
N TRP A 67 -3.42 1.45 -11.29
CA TRP A 67 -3.39 1.85 -9.88
C TRP A 67 -4.77 1.81 -9.25
N GLY A 68 -4.78 1.46 -7.99
CA GLY A 68 -5.96 1.52 -7.13
C GLY A 68 -5.50 1.71 -5.70
N MET A 69 -6.36 1.44 -4.74
CA MET A 69 -5.99 1.54 -3.34
C MET A 69 -6.51 0.35 -2.56
N ILE A 70 -5.74 -0.03 -1.56
CA ILE A 70 -6.11 -1.10 -0.64
C ILE A 70 -6.05 -0.57 0.79
N ASP A 71 -6.74 -1.26 1.69
CA ASP A 71 -6.67 -0.95 3.11
C ASP A 71 -5.65 -1.87 3.80
N THR A 72 -5.49 -1.71 5.11
CA THR A 72 -4.49 -2.48 5.85
C THR A 72 -4.82 -3.95 5.98
N ALA A 73 -6.02 -4.36 5.62
CA ALA A 73 -6.39 -5.77 5.57
C ALA A 73 -6.22 -6.35 4.17
N GLY A 74 -5.79 -5.53 3.20
CA GLY A 74 -5.60 -5.98 1.84
C GLY A 74 -6.84 -5.91 0.97
N ASN A 75 -7.92 -5.33 1.48
CA ASN A 75 -9.15 -5.20 0.70
C ASN A 75 -9.03 -4.05 -0.29
N THR A 76 -9.57 -4.26 -1.49
CA THR A 76 -9.56 -3.23 -2.51
C THR A 76 -10.57 -2.15 -2.16
N VAL A 77 -10.09 -0.93 -2.01
CA VAL A 77 -10.94 0.22 -1.71
C VAL A 77 -11.25 0.98 -2.99
N ILE A 78 -10.25 1.14 -3.85
CA ILE A 78 -10.41 1.78 -5.15
C ILE A 78 -9.94 0.79 -6.20
N PRO A 79 -10.76 0.50 -7.23
CA PRO A 79 -10.39 -0.50 -8.24
C PRO A 79 -9.13 -0.12 -8.99
N PHE A 80 -8.46 -1.12 -9.55
CA PHE A 80 -7.20 -0.92 -10.28
C PHE A 80 -7.50 -0.55 -11.72
N ASP A 81 -8.11 0.62 -11.91
CA ASP A 81 -8.54 1.08 -13.22
C ASP A 81 -7.88 2.40 -13.63
N TYR A 82 -6.97 2.90 -12.83
CA TYR A 82 -6.44 4.25 -12.99
C TYR A 82 -4.99 4.25 -13.38
N ASP A 83 -4.59 5.29 -14.11
CA ASP A 83 -3.18 5.48 -14.49
C ASP A 83 -2.38 6.00 -13.31
N SER A 84 -3.03 6.69 -12.39
CA SER A 84 -2.37 7.16 -11.18
C SER A 84 -3.41 7.39 -10.09
N VAL A 85 -2.95 7.27 -8.86
CA VAL A 85 -3.77 7.50 -7.67
C VAL A 85 -2.89 8.20 -6.65
N GLN A 86 -3.37 9.28 -6.07
CA GLN A 86 -2.62 9.94 -5.02
C GLN A 86 -3.55 10.54 -3.98
N SER A 87 -3.07 10.53 -2.74
CA SER A 87 -3.76 11.19 -1.64
C SER A 87 -3.35 12.66 -1.64
N VAL A 88 -4.33 13.53 -1.75
CA VAL A 88 -4.06 14.97 -1.80
C VAL A 88 -4.08 15.54 -0.40
N SER A 89 -5.03 15.10 0.40
CA SER A 89 -5.12 15.50 1.80
C SER A 89 -5.93 14.45 2.51
N SER A 90 -6.15 14.66 3.79
CA SER A 90 -6.86 13.69 4.61
C SER A 90 -8.23 13.39 4.00
N GLY A 91 -8.42 12.15 3.61
CA GLY A 91 -9.70 11.70 3.08
C GLY A 91 -9.99 12.06 1.65
N VAL A 92 -9.06 12.72 0.95
CA VAL A 92 -9.28 13.09 -0.45
C VAL A 92 -8.26 12.36 -1.31
N ILE A 93 -8.74 11.63 -2.31
CA ILE A 93 -7.92 10.84 -3.20
C ILE A 93 -8.24 11.25 -4.63
N VAL A 94 -7.21 11.55 -5.41
CA VAL A 94 -7.36 11.99 -6.78
C VAL A 94 -6.79 10.90 -7.69
N CYS A 95 -7.59 10.49 -8.65
CA CYS A 95 -7.22 9.43 -9.59
C CYS A 95 -7.31 9.97 -11.01
N HIS A 96 -6.42 9.48 -11.87
CA HIS A 96 -6.42 9.86 -13.27
C HIS A 96 -6.54 8.62 -14.15
N SER A 97 -7.38 8.72 -15.16
CA SER A 97 -7.53 7.67 -16.16
C SER A 97 -7.71 8.32 -17.51
N ASP A 98 -7.83 7.52 -18.55
CA ASP A 98 -8.06 8.04 -19.90
C ASP A 98 -9.41 8.72 -20.03
N ARG A 99 -10.28 8.58 -19.05
CA ARG A 99 -11.58 9.28 -19.01
C ARG A 99 -11.49 10.62 -18.28
N GLY A 100 -10.31 10.95 -17.71
CA GLY A 100 -10.12 12.19 -16.99
C GLY A 100 -9.84 11.95 -15.53
N TRP A 101 -10.20 12.90 -14.70
CA TRP A 101 -9.92 12.87 -13.28
C TRP A 101 -11.13 12.40 -12.48
N THR A 102 -10.87 11.61 -11.47
CA THR A 102 -11.90 11.18 -10.52
C THR A 102 -11.43 11.54 -9.13
N ILE A 103 -12.30 12.12 -8.35
CA ILE A 103 -11.98 12.53 -6.98
C ILE A 103 -12.85 11.71 -6.03
N PHE A 104 -12.18 11.02 -5.12
CA PHE A 104 -12.88 10.27 -4.07
C PHE A 104 -12.73 11.04 -2.77
N VAL A 105 -13.84 11.25 -2.10
CA VAL A 105 -13.84 11.94 -0.81
C VAL A 105 -14.33 10.96 0.23
N LYS A 106 -13.48 10.73 1.22
CA LYS A 106 -13.85 9.84 2.30
C LYS A 106 -14.88 10.53 3.18
N MET A 107 -16.03 9.92 3.29
CA MET A 107 -17.08 10.49 4.14
C MET A 107 -16.70 10.32 5.58
N LYS A 108 -16.72 11.43 6.31
CA LYS A 108 -16.46 11.38 7.71
C LYS A 108 -17.68 10.80 8.39
N LYS A 109 -17.42 9.76 9.18
CA LYS A 109 -18.51 9.16 9.91
C LYS A 109 -18.83 10.00 11.13
N ASP A 110 -20.06 10.39 11.26
CA ASP A 110 -20.51 11.04 12.47
C ASP A 110 -20.68 9.99 13.54
N ALA A 111 -20.09 10.27 14.67
CA ALA A 111 -20.14 9.34 15.78
C ALA A 111 -21.57 9.21 16.31
#